data_1585874256209fcce0633bb7b60b944c
#
_entry.id   1585874256209fcce0633bb7b60b944c
#
_cell.length_a   1.000
_cell.length_b   1.000
_cell.length_c   1.000
_cell.angle_alpha   90.00
_cell.angle_beta   90.00
_cell.angle_gamma   90.00
#
_symmetry.space_group_name_H-M   'P 1'
#
loop_
_entity.id
_entity.type
_entity.pdbx_description
1 polymer ?
#
loop_
_entity_poly.entity_id
_entity_poly.type
_entity_poly.pdbx_seq_one_letter_code
_entity_poly.pdbx_strand_id
1 'polypeptide(L)'
;MYVIGHISMDRIIDAEDNITISIGGAPTYCGFYLTQLGLRVEPVSVVGGDFSRINEYIEREIPINWIRVEPSCNTTSYELRYRPDGSRKLRLLSKCRDLTVDDVNAVRGIAVLNPIAGEVSLELMRRIRGSVDFLAIDAQGFTRRFDADGNVYNKLDDYTLNSMLEAGNMIKLSSEDAEKLDVDKLSRDDRYILVTAGSKLGFLLHNGKRYVFKSIPTINAIDPTGAGDVAGCMLAWHLSKGEDIKWSLARAMAMSMEKVRHLGPHGVIDSSNVNELTDLLLGLIDTA
;
A
#
# COMPACT_ATOMS: atom_id res chain seq x y z
N MET A 1 12.43 -3.99 6.14
CA MET A 1 11.05 -4.37 5.78
C MET A 1 11.00 -4.61 4.28
N TYR A 2 10.46 -5.76 3.86
CA TYR A 2 10.23 -6.06 2.46
C TYR A 2 8.85 -5.54 2.04
N VAL A 3 8.77 -4.85 0.90
CA VAL A 3 7.51 -4.41 0.29
C VAL A 3 7.36 -5.09 -1.05
N ILE A 4 6.35 -5.95 -1.16
CA ILE A 4 6.21 -6.95 -2.22
C ILE A 4 4.98 -6.64 -3.07
N GLY A 5 5.19 -6.47 -4.36
CA GLY A 5 4.19 -6.18 -5.38
C GLY A 5 4.82 -5.56 -6.61
N HIS A 6 4.06 -5.33 -7.66
CA HIS A 6 4.61 -4.71 -8.86
C HIS A 6 4.96 -3.23 -8.63
N ILE A 7 6.10 -2.83 -9.14
CA ILE A 7 6.38 -1.45 -9.52
C ILE A 7 5.66 -1.21 -10.83
N SER A 8 5.00 -0.07 -10.97
CA SER A 8 4.29 0.29 -12.19
C SER A 8 4.91 1.51 -12.90
N MET A 9 4.64 1.63 -14.19
CA MET A 9 4.85 2.84 -14.98
C MET A 9 3.49 3.35 -15.43
N ASP A 10 2.95 4.31 -14.71
CA ASP A 10 1.56 4.74 -14.86
C ASP A 10 1.43 5.97 -15.78
N ARG A 11 0.42 5.95 -16.62
CA ARG A 11 0.01 7.07 -17.46
C ARG A 11 -1.07 7.85 -16.74
N ILE A 12 -0.72 9.01 -16.22
CA ILE A 12 -1.63 9.91 -15.53
C ILE A 12 -2.17 10.92 -16.53
N ILE A 13 -3.50 11.04 -16.61
CA ILE A 13 -4.21 12.03 -17.42
C ILE A 13 -4.99 12.91 -16.45
N ASP A 14 -4.62 14.18 -16.39
CA ASP A 14 -5.30 15.16 -15.54
C ASP A 14 -6.65 15.64 -16.12
N ALA A 15 -7.32 16.55 -15.43
CA ALA A 15 -8.62 17.07 -15.84
C ALA A 15 -8.55 17.95 -17.10
N GLU A 16 -7.37 18.44 -17.45
CA GLU A 16 -7.05 19.23 -18.65
C GLU A 16 -6.50 18.38 -19.81
N ASP A 17 -6.56 17.04 -19.69
CA ASP A 17 -6.02 16.05 -20.63
C ASP A 17 -4.49 16.09 -20.82
N ASN A 18 -3.73 16.72 -19.89
CA ASN A 18 -2.28 16.60 -19.90
C ASN A 18 -1.85 15.19 -19.48
N ILE A 19 -0.81 14.67 -20.12
CA ILE A 19 -0.32 13.32 -19.90
C ILE A 19 1.04 13.39 -19.20
N THR A 20 1.13 12.69 -18.06
CA THR A 20 2.39 12.49 -17.31
C THR A 20 2.64 11.00 -17.13
N ILE A 21 3.90 10.57 -17.28
CA ILE A 21 4.32 9.20 -16.94
C ILE A 21 4.98 9.23 -15.56
N SER A 22 4.47 8.42 -14.65
CA SER A 22 4.98 8.32 -13.28
C SER A 22 5.24 6.87 -12.91
N ILE A 23 6.21 6.64 -12.03
CA ILE A 23 6.37 5.33 -11.40
C ILE A 23 5.42 5.21 -10.21
N GLY A 24 4.93 4.00 -9.98
CA GLY A 24 3.94 3.71 -8.93
C GLY A 24 4.14 2.34 -8.30
N GLY A 25 3.11 1.90 -7.58
CA GLY A 25 3.13 0.69 -6.77
C GLY A 25 3.71 0.90 -5.37
N ALA A 26 3.26 0.09 -4.42
CA ALA A 26 3.70 0.21 -3.03
C ALA A 26 5.22 0.11 -2.84
N PRO A 27 5.97 -0.75 -3.57
CA PRO A 27 7.42 -0.77 -3.48
C PRO A 27 8.07 0.58 -3.77
N THR A 28 7.51 1.35 -4.72
CA THR A 28 7.97 2.70 -5.04
C THR A 28 7.62 3.68 -3.93
N TYR A 29 6.32 3.82 -3.60
CA TYR A 29 5.87 4.80 -2.62
C TYR A 29 6.47 4.56 -1.25
N CYS A 30 6.46 3.32 -0.75
CA CYS A 30 7.05 3.01 0.55
C CYS A 30 8.58 3.17 0.52
N GLY A 31 9.24 2.75 -0.56
CA GLY A 31 10.68 2.96 -0.74
C GLY A 31 11.04 4.44 -0.67
N PHE A 32 10.42 5.27 -1.49
CA PHE A 32 10.80 6.69 -1.64
C PHE A 32 10.42 7.55 -0.44
N TYR A 33 9.33 7.25 0.26
CA TYR A 33 8.89 8.05 1.40
C TYR A 33 9.44 7.57 2.73
N LEU A 34 9.43 6.25 3.01
CA LEU A 34 9.80 5.77 4.34
C LEU A 34 11.31 5.75 4.59
N THR A 35 12.13 5.64 3.53
CA THR A 35 13.60 5.74 3.68
C THR A 35 14.03 7.12 4.14
N GLN A 36 13.30 8.19 3.80
CA GLN A 36 13.57 9.55 4.28
C GLN A 36 13.37 9.69 5.80
N LEU A 37 12.62 8.77 6.43
CA LEU A 37 12.48 8.67 7.89
C LEU A 37 13.42 7.63 8.52
N GLY A 38 14.42 7.16 7.78
CA GLY A 38 15.42 6.20 8.25
C GLY A 38 14.95 4.74 8.25
N LEU A 39 13.78 4.41 7.69
CA LEU A 39 13.33 3.03 7.56
C LEU A 39 14.03 2.35 6.39
N ARG A 40 14.65 1.20 6.62
CA ARG A 40 15.16 0.39 5.53
C ARG A 40 14.04 -0.38 4.84
N VAL A 41 13.72 0.03 3.61
CA VAL A 41 12.72 -0.62 2.74
C VAL A 41 13.43 -1.40 1.64
N GLU A 42 13.05 -2.65 1.45
CA GLU A 42 13.55 -3.56 0.42
C GLU A 42 12.41 -3.81 -0.59
N PRO A 43 12.38 -3.13 -1.74
CA PRO A 43 11.40 -3.40 -2.79
C PRO A 43 11.59 -4.81 -3.36
N VAL A 44 10.51 -5.59 -3.43
CA VAL A 44 10.47 -6.89 -4.10
C VAL A 44 9.46 -6.82 -5.23
N SER A 45 9.94 -6.84 -6.45
CA SER A 45 9.11 -6.59 -7.62
C SER A 45 9.65 -7.26 -8.89
N VAL A 46 8.76 -7.35 -9.88
CA VAL A 46 9.12 -7.68 -11.25
C VAL A 46 8.72 -6.52 -12.15
N VAL A 47 9.64 -6.08 -12.99
CA VAL A 47 9.44 -5.02 -13.98
C VAL A 47 9.76 -5.56 -15.38
N GLY A 48 9.20 -4.95 -16.40
CA GLY A 48 9.47 -5.32 -17.80
C GLY A 48 10.84 -4.83 -18.32
N GLY A 49 11.19 -5.28 -19.51
CA GLY A 49 12.41 -4.83 -20.20
C GLY A 49 12.39 -3.34 -20.58
N ASP A 50 11.21 -2.72 -20.55
CA ASP A 50 10.97 -1.30 -20.83
C ASP A 50 11.18 -0.39 -19.59
N PHE A 51 11.46 -0.96 -18.40
CA PHE A 51 11.63 -0.19 -17.17
C PHE A 51 12.91 0.63 -17.17
N SER A 52 12.79 1.92 -17.36
CA SER A 52 13.92 2.85 -17.50
C SER A 52 14.24 3.68 -16.24
N ARG A 53 13.53 3.44 -15.12
CA ARG A 53 13.58 4.32 -13.94
C ARG A 53 14.35 3.74 -12.75
N ILE A 54 15.16 2.72 -12.96
CA ILE A 54 15.93 2.05 -11.89
C ILE A 54 16.90 3.00 -11.17
N ASN A 55 17.46 3.98 -11.88
CA ASN A 55 18.39 4.96 -11.31
C ASN A 55 17.74 5.80 -10.21
N GLU A 56 16.43 6.00 -10.24
CA GLU A 56 15.72 6.76 -9.20
C GLU A 56 15.76 6.07 -7.84
N TYR A 57 15.84 4.74 -7.82
CA TYR A 57 16.04 3.96 -6.59
C TYR A 57 17.47 4.06 -6.10
N ILE A 58 18.44 3.95 -7.02
CA ILE A 58 19.87 4.01 -6.70
C ILE A 58 20.23 5.38 -6.10
N GLU A 59 19.76 6.47 -6.71
CA GLU A 59 19.98 7.85 -6.24
C GLU A 59 19.41 8.12 -4.84
N ARG A 60 18.41 7.33 -4.42
CA ARG A 60 17.79 7.38 -3.08
C ARG A 60 18.33 6.32 -2.12
N GLU A 61 19.40 5.65 -2.52
CA GLU A 61 20.02 4.56 -1.74
C GLU A 61 19.04 3.42 -1.39
N ILE A 62 18.01 3.23 -2.22
CA ILE A 62 17.03 2.16 -2.04
C ILE A 62 17.59 0.88 -2.69
N PRO A 63 17.63 -0.25 -1.95
CA PRO A 63 18.12 -1.50 -2.49
C PRO A 63 17.33 -1.96 -3.71
N ILE A 64 18.03 -2.37 -4.78
CA ILE A 64 17.40 -2.86 -6.02
C ILE A 64 17.61 -4.38 -6.22
N ASN A 65 18.20 -5.07 -5.25
CA ASN A 65 18.60 -6.47 -5.36
C ASN A 65 17.44 -7.44 -5.66
N TRP A 66 16.21 -7.03 -5.28
CA TRP A 66 14.99 -7.82 -5.42
C TRP A 66 14.02 -7.24 -6.47
N ILE A 67 14.49 -6.28 -7.26
CA ILE A 67 13.77 -5.81 -8.45
C ILE A 67 14.26 -6.64 -9.63
N ARG A 68 13.44 -7.55 -10.13
CA ARG A 68 13.76 -8.42 -11.25
C ARG A 68 13.31 -7.79 -12.56
N VAL A 69 14.17 -7.75 -13.55
CA VAL A 69 13.81 -7.34 -14.91
C VAL A 69 13.44 -8.58 -15.71
N GLU A 70 12.24 -8.60 -16.25
CA GLU A 70 11.72 -9.65 -17.13
C GLU A 70 11.59 -9.10 -18.56
N PRO A 71 12.56 -9.42 -19.44
CA PRO A 71 12.61 -8.83 -20.79
C PRO A 71 11.44 -9.21 -21.69
N SER A 72 10.72 -10.28 -21.36
CA SER A 72 9.62 -10.81 -22.19
C SER A 72 8.28 -10.12 -21.96
N CYS A 73 8.17 -9.20 -20.99
CA CYS A 73 6.95 -8.42 -20.74
C CYS A 73 7.24 -6.92 -20.68
N ASN A 74 6.18 -6.14 -20.80
CA ASN A 74 6.19 -4.73 -20.43
C ASN A 74 5.96 -4.58 -18.94
N THR A 75 6.53 -3.55 -18.34
CA THR A 75 6.26 -3.17 -16.95
C THR A 75 4.76 -2.98 -16.73
N THR A 76 4.27 -3.41 -15.58
CA THR A 76 2.87 -3.20 -15.19
C THR A 76 2.56 -1.72 -15.25
N SER A 77 1.45 -1.37 -15.91
CA SER A 77 1.10 0.02 -16.19
C SER A 77 -0.40 0.22 -16.09
N TYR A 78 -0.79 1.32 -15.49
CA TYR A 78 -2.17 1.78 -15.44
C TYR A 78 -2.33 3.12 -16.16
N GLU A 79 -3.52 3.37 -16.70
CA GLU A 79 -4.01 4.69 -17.02
C GLU A 79 -4.86 5.18 -15.85
N LEU A 80 -4.47 6.30 -15.27
CA LEU A 80 -5.21 7.01 -14.23
C LEU A 80 -5.78 8.29 -14.85
N ARG A 81 -7.08 8.30 -15.14
CA ARG A 81 -7.74 9.48 -15.68
C ARG A 81 -8.52 10.19 -14.58
N TYR A 82 -8.08 11.39 -14.23
CA TYR A 82 -8.75 12.24 -13.27
C TYR A 82 -9.86 13.05 -13.96
N ARG A 83 -10.95 13.27 -13.23
CA ARG A 83 -12.07 14.11 -13.65
C ARG A 83 -12.08 15.42 -12.89
N PRO A 84 -12.78 16.45 -13.40
CA PRO A 84 -12.91 17.74 -12.70
C PRO A 84 -13.53 17.65 -11.31
N ASP A 85 -14.33 16.61 -11.03
CA ASP A 85 -14.93 16.34 -9.71
C ASP A 85 -13.96 15.66 -8.71
N GLY A 86 -12.71 15.46 -9.11
CA GLY A 86 -11.68 14.76 -8.33
C GLY A 86 -11.79 13.24 -8.34
N SER A 87 -12.81 12.67 -8.96
CA SER A 87 -12.88 11.22 -9.15
C SER A 87 -11.87 10.75 -10.20
N ARG A 88 -11.48 9.48 -10.12
CA ARG A 88 -10.57 8.89 -11.12
C ARG A 88 -11.10 7.58 -11.68
N LYS A 89 -10.84 7.35 -12.96
CA LYS A 89 -10.99 6.05 -13.61
C LYS A 89 -9.62 5.38 -13.70
N LEU A 90 -9.58 4.11 -13.40
CA LEU A 90 -8.37 3.28 -13.45
C LEU A 90 -8.53 2.19 -14.50
N ARG A 91 -7.54 2.05 -15.38
CA ARG A 91 -7.50 1.03 -16.42
C ARG A 91 -6.10 0.39 -16.48
N LEU A 92 -6.03 -0.93 -16.40
CA LEU A 92 -4.79 -1.68 -16.61
C LEU A 92 -4.42 -1.63 -18.10
N LEU A 93 -3.20 -1.18 -18.42
CA LEU A 93 -2.67 -1.11 -19.79
C LEU A 93 -1.77 -2.31 -20.09
N SER A 94 -0.96 -2.70 -19.14
CA SER A 94 -0.06 -3.86 -19.23
C SER A 94 0.14 -4.49 -17.85
N LYS A 95 0.42 -5.78 -17.84
CA LYS A 95 0.82 -6.52 -16.64
C LYS A 95 2.04 -7.37 -16.98
N CYS A 96 3.10 -7.22 -16.19
CA CYS A 96 4.23 -8.13 -16.27
C CYS A 96 3.89 -9.47 -15.61
N ARG A 97 4.80 -10.45 -15.66
CA ARG A 97 4.56 -11.76 -15.07
C ARG A 97 4.30 -11.69 -13.57
N ASP A 98 3.57 -12.65 -13.06
CA ASP A 98 3.36 -12.80 -11.64
C ASP A 98 4.67 -13.06 -10.90
N LEU A 99 4.73 -12.68 -9.62
CA LEU A 99 5.83 -13.03 -8.73
C LEU A 99 5.81 -14.54 -8.46
N THR A 100 7.01 -15.09 -8.37
CA THR A 100 7.25 -16.51 -8.09
C THR A 100 7.97 -16.71 -6.76
N VAL A 101 8.14 -17.96 -6.35
CA VAL A 101 8.91 -18.31 -5.14
C VAL A 101 10.36 -17.80 -5.21
N ASP A 102 10.95 -17.79 -6.40
CA ASP A 102 12.34 -17.33 -6.60
C ASP A 102 12.49 -15.83 -6.38
N ASP A 103 11.46 -15.06 -6.65
CA ASP A 103 11.46 -13.61 -6.43
C ASP A 103 11.41 -13.24 -4.94
N VAL A 104 10.87 -14.12 -4.09
CA VAL A 104 10.66 -13.88 -2.66
C VAL A 104 11.50 -14.78 -1.73
N ASN A 105 12.42 -15.57 -2.26
CA ASN A 105 13.14 -16.60 -1.51
C ASN A 105 14.01 -16.07 -0.36
N ALA A 106 14.39 -14.80 -0.38
CA ALA A 106 15.16 -14.12 0.67
C ALA A 106 14.33 -13.31 1.66
N VAL A 107 13.02 -13.23 1.46
CA VAL A 107 12.13 -12.44 2.34
C VAL A 107 12.08 -13.05 3.75
N ARG A 108 12.40 -12.24 4.76
CA ARG A 108 12.46 -12.60 6.18
C ARG A 108 12.02 -11.41 7.04
N GLY A 109 11.70 -11.68 8.30
CA GLY A 109 11.35 -10.66 9.30
C GLY A 109 10.01 -10.00 8.99
N ILE A 110 9.99 -8.76 8.51
CA ILE A 110 8.77 -7.99 8.25
C ILE A 110 8.53 -7.90 6.73
N ALA A 111 7.35 -8.32 6.29
CA ALA A 111 6.91 -8.18 4.91
C ALA A 111 5.54 -7.51 4.80
N VAL A 112 5.39 -6.68 3.77
CA VAL A 112 4.11 -6.09 3.35
C VAL A 112 3.81 -6.59 1.94
N LEU A 113 2.73 -7.36 1.79
CA LEU A 113 2.18 -7.72 0.48
C LEU A 113 1.21 -6.64 0.04
N ASN A 114 1.56 -5.95 -1.02
CA ASN A 114 0.72 -4.92 -1.60
C ASN A 114 0.68 -5.08 -3.13
N PRO A 115 0.07 -6.16 -3.62
CA PRO A 115 -0.07 -6.37 -5.06
C PRO A 115 -1.05 -5.36 -5.65
N ILE A 116 -0.86 -5.03 -6.93
CA ILE A 116 -1.69 -4.02 -7.62
C ILE A 116 -2.46 -4.58 -8.82
N ALA A 117 -2.03 -5.71 -9.38
CA ALA A 117 -2.57 -6.32 -10.60
C ALA A 117 -2.83 -7.83 -10.45
N GLY A 118 -2.99 -8.33 -9.22
CA GLY A 118 -3.17 -9.76 -8.94
C GLY A 118 -1.92 -10.60 -9.21
N GLU A 119 -0.74 -9.99 -9.10
CA GLU A 119 0.55 -10.60 -9.38
C GLU A 119 1.10 -11.47 -8.25
N VAL A 120 0.40 -11.54 -7.12
CA VAL A 120 0.73 -12.42 -5.99
C VAL A 120 -0.40 -13.44 -5.81
N SER A 121 -0.09 -14.72 -5.98
CA SER A 121 -1.06 -15.79 -5.74
C SER A 121 -1.26 -16.05 -4.23
N LEU A 122 -2.40 -16.65 -3.87
CA LEU A 122 -2.66 -17.06 -2.48
C LEU A 122 -1.66 -18.12 -2.00
N GLU A 123 -1.15 -18.96 -2.90
CA GLU A 123 -0.09 -19.93 -2.58
C GLU A 123 1.22 -19.24 -2.24
N LEU A 124 1.64 -18.26 -3.06
CA LEU A 124 2.84 -17.46 -2.80
C LEU A 124 2.71 -16.69 -1.48
N MET A 125 1.53 -16.12 -1.19
CA MET A 125 1.24 -15.46 0.09
C MET A 125 1.46 -16.40 1.27
N ARG A 126 0.94 -17.64 1.22
CA ARG A 126 1.15 -18.65 2.28
C ARG A 126 2.63 -19.03 2.42
N ARG A 127 3.34 -19.11 1.30
CA ARG A 127 4.78 -19.38 1.30
C ARG A 127 5.56 -18.28 2.00
N ILE A 128 5.25 -17.00 1.71
CA ILE A 128 5.87 -15.84 2.37
C ILE A 128 5.54 -15.86 3.87
N ARG A 129 4.29 -16.15 4.26
CA ARG A 129 3.91 -16.27 5.67
C ARG A 129 4.82 -17.22 6.45
N GLY A 130 5.19 -18.35 5.87
CA GLY A 130 6.09 -19.32 6.48
C GLY A 130 7.54 -18.86 6.67
N SER A 131 7.91 -17.67 6.14
CA SER A 131 9.29 -17.16 6.13
C SER A 131 9.47 -15.88 6.93
N VAL A 132 8.38 -15.25 7.40
CA VAL A 132 8.42 -13.92 8.04
C VAL A 132 7.83 -13.93 9.44
N ASP A 133 8.29 -13.02 10.28
CA ASP A 133 7.79 -12.85 11.64
C ASP A 133 6.47 -12.06 11.63
N PHE A 134 6.36 -11.07 10.76
CA PHE A 134 5.18 -10.21 10.60
C PHE A 134 4.83 -10.05 9.12
N LEU A 135 3.58 -10.39 8.76
CA LEU A 135 3.04 -10.22 7.43
C LEU A 135 1.87 -9.24 7.46
N ALA A 136 2.02 -8.10 6.79
CA ALA A 136 0.91 -7.22 6.47
C ALA A 136 0.44 -7.48 5.03
N ILE A 137 -0.88 -7.45 4.80
CA ILE A 137 -1.49 -7.72 3.50
C ILE A 137 -2.44 -6.58 3.16
N ASP A 138 -2.20 -5.90 2.03
CA ASP A 138 -3.18 -5.02 1.42
C ASP A 138 -4.09 -5.84 0.50
N ALA A 139 -5.38 -5.85 0.79
CA ALA A 139 -6.36 -6.62 0.02
C ALA A 139 -6.51 -6.13 -1.42
N GLN A 140 -6.11 -4.90 -1.72
CA GLN A 140 -6.32 -4.23 -3.01
C GLN A 140 -5.99 -5.11 -4.22
N GLY A 141 -4.81 -5.73 -4.27
CA GLY A 141 -4.41 -6.54 -5.40
C GLY A 141 -5.07 -7.93 -5.43
N PHE A 142 -5.60 -8.38 -4.30
CA PHE A 142 -6.35 -9.63 -4.22
C PHE A 142 -7.84 -9.46 -4.56
N THR A 143 -8.36 -8.24 -4.45
CA THR A 143 -9.75 -7.90 -4.77
C THR A 143 -9.94 -7.36 -6.18
N ARG A 144 -8.92 -6.71 -6.76
CA ARG A 144 -8.97 -6.16 -8.12
C ARG A 144 -9.22 -7.23 -9.16
N ARG A 145 -10.15 -6.94 -10.06
CA ARG A 145 -10.44 -7.71 -11.27
C ARG A 145 -10.45 -6.76 -12.45
N PHE A 146 -10.26 -7.30 -13.63
CA PHE A 146 -10.12 -6.53 -14.86
C PHE A 146 -11.13 -7.08 -15.88
N ASP A 147 -11.86 -6.18 -16.55
CA ASP A 147 -12.67 -6.56 -17.70
C ASP A 147 -11.80 -6.68 -18.97
N ALA A 148 -12.42 -7.01 -20.11
CA ALA A 148 -11.72 -7.18 -21.39
C ALA A 148 -11.01 -5.90 -21.87
N ASP A 149 -11.48 -4.73 -21.44
CA ASP A 149 -10.91 -3.43 -21.77
C ASP A 149 -9.86 -2.96 -20.75
N GLY A 150 -9.60 -3.76 -19.69
CA GLY A 150 -8.70 -3.45 -18.59
C GLY A 150 -9.30 -2.54 -17.52
N ASN A 151 -10.60 -2.23 -17.54
CA ASN A 151 -11.21 -1.45 -16.48
C ASN A 151 -11.20 -2.23 -15.17
N VAL A 152 -10.84 -1.53 -14.08
CA VAL A 152 -10.70 -2.12 -12.75
C VAL A 152 -12.04 -2.13 -12.02
N TYR A 153 -12.39 -3.27 -11.42
CA TYR A 153 -13.47 -3.40 -10.45
C TYR A 153 -13.04 -4.29 -9.28
N ASN A 154 -13.66 -4.13 -8.13
CA ASN A 154 -13.31 -4.89 -6.93
C ASN A 154 -14.29 -6.05 -6.73
N LYS A 155 -13.73 -7.23 -6.42
CA LYS A 155 -14.49 -8.42 -6.03
C LYS A 155 -13.69 -9.19 -4.98
N LEU A 156 -14.14 -9.15 -3.74
CA LEU A 156 -13.62 -9.96 -2.65
C LEU A 156 -14.55 -11.17 -2.45
N ASP A 157 -14.00 -12.36 -2.52
CA ASP A 157 -14.70 -13.59 -2.19
C ASP A 157 -14.24 -14.14 -0.83
N ASP A 158 -15.06 -14.98 -0.21
CA ASP A 158 -14.82 -15.52 1.13
C ASP A 158 -13.55 -16.36 1.20
N TYR A 159 -13.20 -17.08 0.14
CA TYR A 159 -11.99 -17.90 0.09
C TYR A 159 -10.72 -17.02 0.14
N THR A 160 -10.71 -15.95 -0.65
CA THR A 160 -9.64 -14.97 -0.68
C THR A 160 -9.51 -14.26 0.68
N LEU A 161 -10.63 -13.80 1.24
CA LEU A 161 -10.66 -13.17 2.55
C LEU A 161 -10.11 -14.08 3.66
N ASN A 162 -10.64 -15.31 3.74
CA ASN A 162 -10.19 -16.27 4.75
C ASN A 162 -8.72 -16.61 4.60
N SER A 163 -8.22 -16.76 3.36
CA SER A 163 -6.80 -17.00 3.11
C SER A 163 -5.91 -15.84 3.60
N MET A 164 -6.34 -14.59 3.39
CA MET A 164 -5.61 -13.42 3.92
C MET A 164 -5.65 -13.38 5.45
N LEU A 165 -6.80 -13.67 6.06
CA LEU A 165 -6.95 -13.70 7.52
C LEU A 165 -6.10 -14.81 8.15
N GLU A 166 -5.97 -15.97 7.52
CA GLU A 166 -5.10 -17.04 8.00
C GLU A 166 -3.60 -16.67 7.92
N ALA A 167 -3.21 -15.95 6.86
CA ALA A 167 -1.81 -15.62 6.63
C ALA A 167 -1.35 -14.34 7.32
N GLY A 168 -2.17 -13.29 7.38
CA GLY A 168 -1.75 -11.95 7.78
C GLY A 168 -1.80 -11.70 9.28
N ASN A 169 -0.78 -11.02 9.81
CA ASN A 169 -0.84 -10.36 11.10
C ASN A 169 -1.62 -9.05 11.02
N MET A 170 -1.54 -8.37 9.88
CA MET A 170 -2.31 -7.16 9.58
C MET A 170 -2.95 -7.29 8.20
N ILE A 171 -4.24 -6.98 8.11
CA ILE A 171 -4.98 -6.90 6.84
C ILE A 171 -5.47 -5.47 6.65
N LYS A 172 -5.20 -4.89 5.50
CA LYS A 172 -5.76 -3.61 5.08
C LYS A 172 -6.86 -3.82 4.07
N LEU A 173 -8.03 -3.25 4.34
CA LEU A 173 -9.22 -3.28 3.50
C LEU A 173 -9.60 -1.85 3.08
N SER A 174 -10.21 -1.70 1.92
CA SER A 174 -10.95 -0.48 1.60
C SER A 174 -12.30 -0.47 2.32
N SER A 175 -12.91 0.72 2.47
CA SER A 175 -14.27 0.82 3.00
C SER A 175 -15.29 0.05 2.13
N GLU A 176 -15.10 0.05 0.81
CA GLU A 176 -15.96 -0.69 -0.12
C GLU A 176 -15.92 -2.21 0.10
N ASP A 177 -14.72 -2.75 0.39
CA ASP A 177 -14.56 -4.16 0.72
C ASP A 177 -15.14 -4.47 2.11
N ALA A 178 -14.97 -3.55 3.06
CA ALA A 178 -15.41 -3.69 4.45
C ALA A 178 -16.94 -3.57 4.62
N GLU A 179 -17.63 -2.77 3.81
CA GLU A 179 -19.10 -2.57 3.89
C GLU A 179 -19.90 -3.86 3.76
N LYS A 180 -19.34 -4.87 3.08
CA LYS A 180 -19.97 -6.17 2.85
C LYS A 180 -19.62 -7.20 3.91
N LEU A 181 -18.81 -6.83 4.90
CA LEU A 181 -18.24 -7.74 5.88
C LEU A 181 -18.68 -7.36 7.30
N ASP A 182 -18.88 -8.33 8.15
CA ASP A 182 -18.95 -8.13 9.59
C ASP A 182 -17.52 -8.01 10.14
N VAL A 183 -16.93 -6.82 9.93
CA VAL A 183 -15.50 -6.58 10.21
C VAL A 183 -15.15 -6.77 11.69
N ASP A 184 -16.11 -6.58 12.61
CA ASP A 184 -15.87 -6.77 14.05
C ASP A 184 -15.60 -8.25 14.38
N LYS A 185 -16.15 -9.18 13.57
CA LYS A 185 -15.82 -10.59 13.70
C LYS A 185 -14.44 -10.97 13.17
N LEU A 186 -13.81 -10.11 12.35
CA LEU A 186 -12.50 -10.37 11.76
C LEU A 186 -11.34 -10.06 12.72
N SER A 187 -11.55 -9.23 13.74
CA SER A 187 -10.50 -8.76 14.66
C SER A 187 -10.13 -9.75 15.78
N ARG A 188 -10.45 -11.02 15.60
CA ARG A 188 -10.10 -12.08 16.56
C ARG A 188 -8.64 -12.50 16.40
N ASP A 189 -8.06 -13.07 17.43
CA ASP A 189 -6.77 -13.76 17.41
C ASP A 189 -5.55 -12.84 17.10
N ASP A 190 -5.40 -11.73 17.82
CA ASP A 190 -4.25 -10.80 17.75
C ASP A 190 -3.97 -10.19 16.37
N ARG A 191 -4.92 -10.26 15.42
CA ARG A 191 -4.81 -9.59 14.14
C ARG A 191 -5.16 -8.12 14.21
N TYR A 192 -4.54 -7.38 13.31
CA TYR A 192 -4.89 -5.99 13.05
C TYR A 192 -5.69 -5.90 11.75
N ILE A 193 -6.87 -5.29 11.78
CA ILE A 193 -7.67 -5.01 10.58
C ILE A 193 -7.76 -3.51 10.40
N LEU A 194 -7.04 -2.98 9.42
CA LEU A 194 -7.09 -1.57 9.06
C LEU A 194 -8.14 -1.38 7.95
N VAL A 195 -9.14 -0.55 8.21
CA VAL A 195 -10.11 -0.11 7.19
C VAL A 195 -9.84 1.34 6.85
N THR A 196 -9.61 1.61 5.56
CA THR A 196 -9.35 2.95 5.05
C THR A 196 -10.47 3.41 4.13
N ALA A 197 -10.86 4.68 4.21
CA ALA A 197 -11.96 5.27 3.44
C ALA A 197 -11.54 6.53 2.66
N GLY A 198 -10.34 6.55 2.11
CA GLY A 198 -9.76 7.70 1.42
C GLY A 198 -9.63 8.89 2.38
N SER A 199 -10.29 10.02 2.06
CA SER A 199 -10.31 11.23 2.92
C SER A 199 -11.31 11.13 4.08
N LYS A 200 -12.13 10.09 4.13
CA LYS A 200 -13.08 9.85 5.22
C LYS A 200 -12.40 9.13 6.38
N LEU A 201 -13.10 9.08 7.52
CA LEU A 201 -12.62 8.36 8.70
C LEU A 201 -12.47 6.87 8.41
N GLY A 202 -11.30 6.34 8.78
CA GLY A 202 -11.04 4.92 8.83
C GLY A 202 -10.90 4.44 10.28
N PHE A 203 -10.64 3.18 10.46
CA PHE A 203 -10.43 2.60 11.80
C PHE A 203 -9.47 1.42 11.75
N LEU A 204 -8.88 1.13 12.89
CA LEU A 204 -8.10 -0.07 13.15
C LEU A 204 -8.83 -0.93 14.19
N LEU A 205 -9.02 -2.21 13.89
CA LEU A 205 -9.53 -3.20 14.84
C LEU A 205 -8.40 -4.08 15.34
N HIS A 206 -8.39 -4.35 16.63
CA HIS A 206 -7.47 -5.30 17.26
C HIS A 206 -8.05 -5.81 18.59
N ASN A 207 -8.14 -7.11 18.77
CA ASN A 207 -8.65 -7.77 19.99
C ASN A 207 -9.99 -7.21 20.47
N GLY A 208 -10.95 -7.05 19.52
CA GLY A 208 -12.29 -6.56 19.81
C GLY A 208 -12.37 -5.05 20.10
N LYS A 209 -11.26 -4.33 20.07
CA LYS A 209 -11.22 -2.87 20.24
C LYS A 209 -11.15 -2.17 18.88
N ARG A 210 -11.90 -1.08 18.76
CA ARG A 210 -11.90 -0.23 17.57
C ARG A 210 -11.21 1.10 17.87
N TYR A 211 -10.16 1.42 17.12
CA TYR A 211 -9.43 2.69 17.20
C TYR A 211 -9.89 3.56 16.03
N VAL A 212 -10.58 4.66 16.30
CA VAL A 212 -11.24 5.51 15.30
C VAL A 212 -10.76 6.94 15.46
N PHE A 213 -10.47 7.64 14.36
CA PHE A 213 -10.23 9.08 14.41
C PHE A 213 -11.55 9.82 14.60
N LYS A 214 -11.59 10.80 15.53
CA LYS A 214 -12.73 11.72 15.70
C LYS A 214 -12.92 12.60 14.48
N SER A 215 -11.83 13.11 13.97
CA SER A 215 -11.77 13.93 12.76
C SER A 215 -10.35 13.91 12.23
N ILE A 216 -10.20 14.16 10.93
CA ILE A 216 -8.89 14.36 10.32
C ILE A 216 -8.82 15.83 9.92
N PRO A 217 -7.76 16.56 10.33
CA PRO A 217 -7.56 17.94 9.91
C PRO A 217 -7.64 18.08 8.39
N THR A 218 -8.33 19.10 7.92
CA THR A 218 -8.39 19.39 6.49
C THR A 218 -7.00 19.81 6.01
N ILE A 219 -6.49 19.10 5.01
CA ILE A 219 -5.26 19.46 4.31
C ILE A 219 -5.56 19.59 2.81
N ASN A 220 -4.86 20.50 2.16
CA ASN A 220 -4.91 20.58 0.70
C ASN A 220 -4.15 19.40 0.10
N ALA A 221 -4.87 18.35 -0.25
CA ALA A 221 -4.31 17.19 -0.92
C ALA A 221 -3.98 17.55 -2.37
N ILE A 222 -2.73 17.38 -2.75
CA ILE A 222 -2.24 17.56 -4.13
C ILE A 222 -2.42 16.24 -4.89
N ASP A 223 -1.95 15.12 -4.31
CA ASP A 223 -2.07 13.81 -4.92
C ASP A 223 -2.25 12.71 -3.85
N PRO A 224 -3.43 12.06 -3.80
CA PRO A 224 -3.72 10.99 -2.86
C PRO A 224 -3.10 9.63 -3.24
N THR A 225 -2.50 9.50 -4.42
CA THR A 225 -1.94 8.24 -4.92
C THR A 225 -0.78 7.78 -4.03
N GLY A 226 -0.78 6.51 -3.61
CA GLY A 226 0.25 5.94 -2.74
C GLY A 226 0.15 6.29 -1.24
N ALA A 227 -0.75 7.20 -0.86
CA ALA A 227 -0.91 7.58 0.56
C ALA A 227 -1.33 6.39 1.43
N GLY A 228 -2.24 5.56 0.92
CA GLY A 228 -2.67 4.33 1.59
C GLY A 228 -1.56 3.28 1.70
N ASP A 229 -0.67 3.22 0.70
CA ASP A 229 0.48 2.30 0.70
C ASP A 229 1.48 2.71 1.78
N VAL A 230 1.83 3.99 1.80
CA VAL A 230 2.75 4.56 2.81
C VAL A 230 2.20 4.39 4.22
N ALA A 231 0.90 4.69 4.44
CA ALA A 231 0.25 4.49 5.74
C ALA A 231 0.28 3.01 6.16
N GLY A 232 -0.09 2.09 5.27
CA GLY A 232 -0.11 0.65 5.55
C GLY A 232 1.28 0.12 5.89
N CYS A 233 2.32 0.52 5.13
CA CYS A 233 3.70 0.13 5.40
C CYS A 233 4.23 0.70 6.72
N MET A 234 3.96 1.97 7.02
CA MET A 234 4.36 2.61 8.28
C MET A 234 3.69 1.93 9.47
N LEU A 235 2.39 1.69 9.40
CA LEU A 235 1.65 1.00 10.45
C LEU A 235 2.19 -0.41 10.68
N ALA A 236 2.39 -1.19 9.62
CA ALA A 236 2.95 -2.54 9.70
C ALA A 236 4.33 -2.55 10.37
N TRP A 237 5.18 -1.57 10.06
CA TRP A 237 6.49 -1.42 10.68
C TRP A 237 6.37 -1.24 12.20
N HIS A 238 5.59 -0.27 12.66
CA HIS A 238 5.46 0.05 14.09
C HIS A 238 4.79 -1.09 14.87
N LEU A 239 3.69 -1.66 14.34
CA LEU A 239 3.01 -2.78 14.97
C LEU A 239 3.90 -4.03 15.08
N SER A 240 4.74 -4.29 14.08
CA SER A 240 5.69 -5.40 14.10
C SER A 240 6.77 -5.26 15.16
N LYS A 241 6.99 -4.05 15.69
CA LYS A 241 7.91 -3.75 16.79
C LYS A 241 7.22 -3.79 18.16
N GLY A 242 5.91 -4.02 18.20
CA GLY A 242 5.13 -4.00 19.43
C GLY A 242 4.92 -2.61 20.02
N GLU A 243 5.03 -1.57 19.20
CA GLU A 243 4.80 -0.20 19.64
C GLU A 243 3.32 0.06 19.94
N ASP A 244 3.02 1.12 20.70
CA ASP A 244 1.65 1.47 21.08
C ASP A 244 0.75 1.63 19.84
N ILE A 245 -0.44 1.04 19.88
CA ILE A 245 -1.35 0.96 18.74
C ILE A 245 -1.86 2.34 18.31
N LYS A 246 -2.23 3.20 19.28
CA LYS A 246 -2.72 4.54 18.96
C LYS A 246 -1.63 5.39 18.35
N TRP A 247 -0.44 5.32 18.92
CA TRP A 247 0.71 6.06 18.42
C TRP A 247 1.10 5.56 17.01
N SER A 248 1.16 4.23 16.82
CA SER A 248 1.47 3.63 15.51
C SER A 248 0.47 4.04 14.43
N LEU A 249 -0.82 4.07 14.78
CA LEU A 249 -1.88 4.51 13.88
C LEU A 249 -1.77 6.01 13.58
N ALA A 250 -1.57 6.85 14.61
CA ALA A 250 -1.37 8.29 14.44
C ALA A 250 -0.18 8.59 13.52
N ARG A 251 0.96 7.90 13.75
CA ARG A 251 2.17 8.03 12.94
C ARG A 251 1.95 7.65 11.48
N ALA A 252 1.27 6.53 11.23
CA ALA A 252 0.93 6.07 9.90
C ALA A 252 0.03 7.06 9.14
N MET A 253 -0.95 7.61 9.82
CA MET A 253 -1.85 8.61 9.24
C MET A 253 -1.16 9.96 9.03
N ALA A 254 -0.30 10.41 9.95
CA ALA A 254 0.53 11.60 9.77
C ALA A 254 1.39 11.50 8.51
N MET A 255 2.00 10.33 8.29
CA MET A 255 2.81 10.08 7.11
C MET A 255 1.97 10.06 5.82
N SER A 256 0.77 9.50 5.86
CA SER A 256 -0.19 9.55 4.76
C SER A 256 -0.59 10.99 4.41
N MET A 257 -0.84 11.82 5.44
CA MET A 257 -1.19 13.23 5.30
C MET A 257 -0.02 14.04 4.74
N GLU A 258 1.19 13.74 5.14
CA GLU A 258 2.38 14.38 4.57
C GLU A 258 2.54 13.99 3.09
N LYS A 259 2.37 12.70 2.75
CA LYS A 259 2.47 12.24 1.36
C LYS A 259 1.50 12.95 0.41
N VAL A 260 0.25 13.15 0.79
CA VAL A 260 -0.75 13.74 -0.12
C VAL A 260 -0.48 15.21 -0.47
N ARG A 261 0.44 15.87 0.21
CA ARG A 261 0.92 17.23 -0.09
C ARG A 261 1.92 17.27 -1.25
N HIS A 262 2.32 16.12 -1.77
CA HIS A 262 3.33 15.97 -2.81
C HIS A 262 2.79 15.20 -4.01
N LEU A 263 3.15 15.66 -5.22
CA LEU A 263 2.79 14.98 -6.47
C LEU A 263 3.65 13.71 -6.65
N GLY A 264 3.02 12.59 -6.94
CA GLY A 264 3.69 11.32 -7.23
C GLY A 264 4.58 10.80 -6.08
N PRO A 265 5.60 10.00 -6.41
CA PRO A 265 6.48 9.41 -5.40
C PRO A 265 7.68 10.29 -5.01
N HIS A 266 7.86 11.47 -5.61
CA HIS A 266 9.09 12.27 -5.50
C HIS A 266 9.07 13.34 -4.40
N GLY A 267 8.08 13.33 -3.51
CA GLY A 267 7.99 14.31 -2.43
C GLY A 267 9.18 14.25 -1.46
N VAL A 268 9.54 15.41 -0.93
CA VAL A 268 10.50 15.53 0.18
C VAL A 268 9.71 15.64 1.47
N ILE A 269 9.97 14.72 2.40
CA ILE A 269 9.24 14.65 3.67
C ILE A 269 9.80 15.66 4.67
N ASP A 270 8.91 16.46 5.23
CA ASP A 270 9.19 17.23 6.43
C ASP A 270 8.96 16.36 7.67
N SER A 271 10.03 15.82 8.22
CA SER A 271 9.96 14.96 9.41
C SER A 271 9.44 15.71 10.66
N SER A 272 9.66 17.02 10.76
CA SER A 272 9.09 17.84 11.84
C SER A 272 7.57 17.90 11.73
N ASN A 273 7.07 18.17 10.52
CA ASN A 273 5.63 18.19 10.25
C ASN A 273 4.98 16.82 10.52
N VAL A 274 5.65 15.71 10.16
CA VAL A 274 5.15 14.36 10.48
C VAL A 274 5.06 14.14 11.99
N ASN A 275 6.03 14.64 12.79
CA ASN A 275 6.00 14.54 14.24
C ASN A 275 4.84 15.35 14.84
N GLU A 276 4.69 16.61 14.43
CA GLU A 276 3.58 17.48 14.87
C GLU A 276 2.21 16.91 14.55
N LEU A 277 2.05 16.39 13.32
CA LEU A 277 0.82 15.69 12.91
C LEU A 277 0.59 14.42 13.73
N THR A 278 1.63 13.68 14.07
CA THR A 278 1.50 12.46 14.91
C THR A 278 0.93 12.82 16.29
N ASP A 279 1.49 13.84 16.94
CA ASP A 279 1.05 14.29 18.26
C ASP A 279 -0.39 14.81 18.22
N LEU A 280 -0.75 15.58 17.19
CA LEU A 280 -2.10 16.06 16.97
C LEU A 280 -3.09 14.90 16.79
N LEU A 281 -2.77 13.95 15.89
CA LEU A 281 -3.66 12.83 15.57
C LEU A 281 -3.81 11.86 16.72
N LEU A 282 -2.77 11.67 17.55
CA LEU A 282 -2.84 10.84 18.75
C LEU A 282 -3.95 11.29 19.70
N GLY A 283 -4.14 12.60 19.85
CA GLY A 283 -5.24 13.19 20.64
C GLY A 283 -6.65 13.03 20.02
N LEU A 284 -6.72 12.66 18.75
CA LEU A 284 -7.97 12.50 18.01
C LEU A 284 -8.43 11.05 17.87
N ILE A 285 -7.65 10.08 18.35
CA ILE A 285 -8.00 8.65 18.27
C ILE A 285 -8.80 8.24 19.50
N ASP A 286 -10.06 7.87 19.28
CA ASP A 286 -10.90 7.20 20.29
C ASP A 286 -10.70 5.68 20.26
N THR A 287 -10.98 5.05 21.40
CA THR A 287 -11.04 3.57 21.52
C THR A 287 -12.47 3.21 21.94
N ALA A 288 -13.16 2.45 21.13
CA ALA A 288 -14.49 1.90 21.37
C ALA A 288 -14.45 0.39 21.49
#